data_5c24d3e8335732aaea04ac234d3f1d5f
#
_entry.id   5c24d3e8335732aaea04ac234d3f1d5f
#
_cell.length_a   1.000
_cell.length_b   1.000
_cell.length_c   1.000
_cell.angle_alpha   90.00
_cell.angle_beta   90.00
_cell.angle_gamma   90.00
#
_symmetry.space_group_name_H-M   'P 1'
#
loop_
_entity.id
_entity.type
_entity.pdbx_description
1 polymer ?
#
loop_
_entity_poly.entity_id
_entity_poly.type
_entity_poly.pdbx_seq_one_letter_code
_entity_poly.pdbx_strand_id
1 'polypeptide(L)'
;FSATYNKFTKFPNIFSAKSKYVMKSVDFSYNEIDGFEGEEEGKYKGLRVETFSLAANPGLTKFPKCLGTTNSLVSYIILRGCSIDEIPEGSFGGKNSTSLVSLDLTYNKLKALSKDFTAEQLPYLYGLDISYNSFDKFPFGPLNCAGLTVYAIRGQRDAEGKRCLREWPTGLYQHTGLRGFYIGSNDLRKIEDTISYLIYHLDISDNPNITFDASAICYYWQQGVYNLIYDKTQNILNCDKMLE
;
A
#
# COMPACT_ATOMS: atom_id res chain seq x y z
N PHE A 1 13.07 -16.76 11.62
CA PHE A 1 14.46 -16.57 11.18
C PHE A 1 14.73 -15.09 10.97
N SER A 2 15.86 -14.60 11.50
CA SER A 2 16.27 -13.20 11.32
C SER A 2 17.76 -13.15 10.98
N ALA A 3 18.10 -12.34 9.96
CA ALA A 3 19.45 -12.03 9.51
C ALA A 3 19.57 -10.51 9.21
N THR A 4 18.96 -9.70 10.06
CA THR A 4 18.97 -8.23 9.94
C THR A 4 20.36 -7.64 10.18
N TYR A 5 20.60 -6.43 9.64
CA TYR A 5 21.85 -5.67 9.84
C TYR A 5 23.11 -6.44 9.42
N ASN A 6 23.07 -7.04 8.23
CA ASN A 6 24.21 -7.73 7.63
C ASN A 6 24.55 -7.10 6.26
N LYS A 7 25.39 -7.79 5.47
CA LYS A 7 25.84 -7.36 4.15
C LYS A 7 25.45 -8.36 3.07
N PHE A 8 24.29 -8.99 3.18
CA PHE A 8 23.78 -9.84 2.13
C PHE A 8 23.44 -9.00 0.90
N THR A 9 23.99 -9.36 -0.25
CA THR A 9 23.70 -8.72 -1.55
C THR A 9 22.61 -9.44 -2.32
N LYS A 10 22.40 -10.73 -2.04
CA LYS A 10 21.30 -11.54 -2.58
C LYS A 10 20.54 -12.22 -1.46
N PHE A 11 19.23 -12.35 -1.62
CA PHE A 11 18.44 -13.20 -0.72
C PHE A 11 18.84 -14.67 -0.97
N PRO A 12 19.32 -15.38 0.04
CA PRO A 12 19.90 -16.70 -0.15
C PRO A 12 18.83 -17.76 -0.44
N ASN A 13 19.17 -18.73 -1.28
CA ASN A 13 18.32 -19.88 -1.58
C ASN A 13 18.41 -20.98 -0.51
N ILE A 14 18.10 -20.63 0.74
CA ILE A 14 18.13 -21.56 1.89
C ILE A 14 16.75 -22.15 2.22
N PHE A 15 15.70 -21.67 1.59
CA PHE A 15 14.32 -22.09 1.84
C PHE A 15 13.85 -23.08 0.79
N SER A 16 13.63 -24.32 1.22
CA SER A 16 13.16 -25.36 0.31
C SER A 16 11.63 -25.27 0.11
N ALA A 17 11.21 -25.18 -1.15
CA ALA A 17 9.79 -25.30 -1.53
C ALA A 17 9.12 -26.63 -1.10
N LYS A 18 9.91 -27.63 -0.71
CA LYS A 18 9.43 -28.93 -0.24
C LYS A 18 9.16 -28.98 1.27
N SER A 19 9.43 -27.89 2.01
CA SER A 19 9.15 -27.85 3.44
C SER A 19 7.66 -28.02 3.71
N LYS A 20 7.32 -28.92 4.64
CA LYS A 20 5.95 -29.09 5.14
C LYS A 20 5.57 -28.04 6.17
N TYR A 21 6.53 -27.28 6.69
CA TYR A 21 6.33 -26.32 7.75
C TYR A 21 6.22 -24.92 7.18
N VAL A 22 5.32 -24.12 7.74
CA VAL A 22 5.24 -22.69 7.48
C VAL A 22 6.12 -21.98 8.52
N MET A 23 7.09 -21.20 8.07
CA MET A 23 7.86 -20.34 8.98
C MET A 23 6.99 -19.14 9.36
N LYS A 24 7.01 -18.78 10.65
CA LYS A 24 6.26 -17.62 11.12
C LYS A 24 6.83 -16.32 10.55
N SER A 25 8.14 -16.18 10.51
CA SER A 25 8.78 -14.96 10.04
C SER A 25 10.15 -15.23 9.44
N VAL A 26 10.44 -14.51 8.34
CA VAL A 26 11.77 -14.38 7.74
C VAL A 26 12.07 -12.90 7.57
N ASP A 27 13.15 -12.44 8.19
CA ASP A 27 13.53 -11.04 8.20
C ASP A 27 15.00 -10.86 7.81
N PHE A 28 15.22 -10.22 6.65
CA PHE A 28 16.52 -9.81 6.12
C PHE A 28 16.61 -8.29 5.94
N SER A 29 15.90 -7.55 6.76
CA SER A 29 15.93 -6.09 6.74
C SER A 29 17.30 -5.53 7.06
N TYR A 30 17.60 -4.34 6.57
CA TYR A 30 18.89 -3.66 6.76
C TYR A 30 20.07 -4.47 6.23
N ASN A 31 20.00 -4.82 4.96
CA ASN A 31 21.06 -5.47 4.20
C ASN A 31 21.32 -4.70 2.90
N GLU A 32 22.05 -5.28 1.97
CA GLU A 32 22.39 -4.74 0.65
C GLU A 32 21.74 -5.56 -0.47
N ILE A 33 20.60 -6.23 -0.20
CA ILE A 33 19.95 -7.14 -1.12
C ILE A 33 19.41 -6.37 -2.33
N ASP A 34 19.82 -6.80 -3.53
CA ASP A 34 19.38 -6.28 -4.82
C ASP A 34 18.55 -7.30 -5.64
N GLY A 35 18.37 -8.51 -5.13
CA GLY A 35 17.60 -9.57 -5.77
C GLY A 35 17.69 -10.91 -5.05
N PHE A 36 17.17 -11.94 -5.69
CA PHE A 36 17.03 -13.28 -5.14
C PHE A 36 17.95 -14.25 -5.88
N GLU A 37 18.66 -15.08 -5.15
CA GLU A 37 19.54 -16.08 -5.72
C GLU A 37 18.73 -17.16 -6.47
N GLY A 38 18.84 -17.22 -7.80
CA GLY A 38 18.13 -18.19 -8.64
C GLY A 38 16.63 -17.98 -8.75
N GLU A 39 16.15 -16.74 -8.67
CA GLU A 39 14.72 -16.40 -8.81
C GLU A 39 14.14 -16.92 -10.14
N GLU A 40 14.87 -16.77 -11.25
CA GLU A 40 14.44 -17.20 -12.58
C GLU A 40 14.28 -18.73 -12.71
N GLU A 41 14.97 -19.50 -11.87
CA GLU A 41 14.88 -20.95 -11.84
C GLU A 41 13.65 -21.47 -11.07
N GLY A 42 12.79 -20.59 -10.55
CA GLY A 42 11.61 -20.95 -9.78
C GLY A 42 11.89 -21.63 -8.44
N LYS A 43 13.06 -21.41 -7.88
CA LYS A 43 13.49 -21.99 -6.59
C LYS A 43 12.62 -21.58 -5.40
N TYR A 44 11.97 -20.43 -5.49
CA TYR A 44 11.10 -19.88 -4.44
C TYR A 44 9.61 -20.23 -4.63
N LYS A 45 9.25 -21.04 -5.62
CA LYS A 45 7.87 -21.52 -5.77
C LYS A 45 7.45 -22.29 -4.52
N GLY A 46 6.35 -21.88 -3.92
CA GLY A 46 5.85 -22.49 -2.70
C GLY A 46 6.59 -22.07 -1.43
N LEU A 47 7.19 -20.89 -1.40
CA LEU A 47 7.75 -20.30 -0.19
C LEU A 47 6.66 -20.24 0.90
N ARG A 48 6.91 -20.88 2.03
CA ARG A 48 5.93 -21.05 3.13
C ARG A 48 6.37 -20.23 4.34
N VAL A 49 6.06 -18.94 4.28
CA VAL A 49 6.42 -17.96 5.33
C VAL A 49 5.20 -17.07 5.58
N GLU A 50 4.79 -16.90 6.81
CA GLU A 50 3.67 -16.00 7.14
C GLU A 50 4.08 -14.54 6.94
N THR A 51 5.19 -14.09 7.54
CA THR A 51 5.71 -12.72 7.44
C THR A 51 7.08 -12.71 6.78
N PHE A 52 7.22 -11.94 5.71
CA PHE A 52 8.47 -11.79 4.97
C PHE A 52 8.90 -10.32 4.92
N SER A 53 10.09 -10.01 5.42
CA SER A 53 10.63 -8.65 5.44
C SER A 53 12.00 -8.54 4.77
N LEU A 54 12.11 -7.57 3.86
CA LEU A 54 13.35 -7.07 3.27
C LEU A 54 13.46 -5.55 3.46
N ALA A 55 12.87 -4.99 4.49
CA ALA A 55 12.90 -3.54 4.69
C ALA A 55 14.33 -2.99 4.70
N ALA A 56 14.52 -1.77 4.20
CA ALA A 56 15.82 -1.10 4.15
C ALA A 56 16.91 -1.91 3.41
N ASN A 57 16.58 -2.38 2.22
CA ASN A 57 17.51 -2.95 1.23
C ASN A 57 17.54 -2.02 0.01
N PRO A 58 18.39 -0.98 -0.01
CA PRO A 58 18.35 0.07 -1.04
C PRO A 58 18.75 -0.42 -2.45
N GLY A 59 19.38 -1.58 -2.57
CA GLY A 59 19.68 -2.22 -3.85
C GLY A 59 18.46 -2.83 -4.55
N LEU A 60 17.36 -3.09 -3.81
CA LEU A 60 16.18 -3.73 -4.36
C LEU A 60 15.31 -2.70 -5.10
N THR A 61 15.37 -2.74 -6.45
CA THR A 61 14.69 -1.76 -7.32
C THR A 61 13.38 -2.25 -7.91
N LYS A 62 13.15 -3.57 -7.94
CA LYS A 62 11.92 -4.18 -8.44
C LYS A 62 11.28 -5.08 -7.39
N PHE A 63 9.96 -5.17 -7.44
CA PHE A 63 9.22 -6.12 -6.61
C PHE A 63 9.61 -7.56 -6.98
N PRO A 64 10.03 -8.41 -6.01
CA PRO A 64 10.40 -9.80 -6.27
C PRO A 64 9.19 -10.66 -6.62
N LYS A 65 9.06 -11.06 -7.88
CA LYS A 65 7.90 -11.86 -8.36
C LYS A 65 7.67 -13.15 -7.57
N CYS A 66 8.75 -13.78 -7.11
CA CYS A 66 8.68 -15.02 -6.34
C CYS A 66 7.87 -14.91 -5.03
N LEU A 67 7.70 -13.70 -4.49
CA LEU A 67 6.90 -13.47 -3.28
C LEU A 67 5.40 -13.43 -3.54
N GLY A 68 5.00 -13.04 -4.76
CA GLY A 68 3.60 -12.85 -5.13
C GLY A 68 3.01 -13.93 -6.04
N THR A 69 3.82 -14.91 -6.47
CA THR A 69 3.38 -15.91 -7.44
C THR A 69 2.72 -17.14 -6.79
N THR A 70 2.15 -17.97 -7.63
CA THR A 70 1.39 -19.20 -7.32
C THR A 70 2.07 -20.08 -6.26
N ASN A 71 1.28 -20.53 -5.29
CA ASN A 71 1.67 -21.41 -4.18
C ASN A 71 2.55 -20.75 -3.10
N SER A 72 2.77 -19.44 -3.14
CA SER A 72 3.32 -18.72 -2.01
C SER A 72 2.29 -18.68 -0.86
N LEU A 73 2.72 -18.95 0.36
CA LEU A 73 1.93 -18.78 1.57
C LEU A 73 2.42 -17.57 2.39
N VAL A 74 2.86 -16.52 1.69
CA VAL A 74 3.27 -15.28 2.34
C VAL A 74 2.04 -14.40 2.54
N SER A 75 1.69 -14.13 3.81
CA SER A 75 0.53 -13.30 4.17
C SER A 75 0.90 -11.83 4.36
N TYR A 76 2.10 -11.57 4.84
CA TYR A 76 2.60 -10.21 5.11
C TYR A 76 3.93 -9.98 4.42
N ILE A 77 3.98 -9.01 3.49
CA ILE A 77 5.20 -8.61 2.79
C ILE A 77 5.57 -7.20 3.21
N ILE A 78 6.79 -7.02 3.70
CA ILE A 78 7.33 -5.73 4.16
C ILE A 78 8.57 -5.40 3.34
N LEU A 79 8.43 -4.44 2.42
CA LEU A 79 9.49 -3.95 1.52
C LEU A 79 9.72 -2.44 1.70
N ARG A 80 9.52 -1.96 2.90
CA ARG A 80 9.67 -0.55 3.25
C ARG A 80 11.12 -0.07 3.10
N GLY A 81 11.30 1.13 2.53
CA GLY A 81 12.62 1.78 2.49
C GLY A 81 13.61 1.09 1.57
N CYS A 82 13.13 0.42 0.55
CA CYS A 82 13.92 -0.08 -0.57
C CYS A 82 14.06 1.02 -1.65
N SER A 83 14.35 0.66 -2.88
CA SER A 83 14.36 1.59 -4.01
C SER A 83 13.41 1.13 -5.13
N ILE A 84 12.34 0.42 -4.75
CA ILE A 84 11.42 -0.18 -5.71
C ILE A 84 10.72 0.90 -6.52
N ASP A 85 10.93 0.88 -7.83
CA ASP A 85 10.30 1.78 -8.79
C ASP A 85 9.31 1.06 -9.71
N GLU A 86 9.30 -0.28 -9.70
CA GLU A 86 8.44 -1.10 -10.54
C GLU A 86 7.90 -2.32 -9.78
N ILE A 87 6.61 -2.59 -9.97
CA ILE A 87 6.00 -3.89 -9.69
C ILE A 87 5.72 -4.52 -11.06
N PRO A 88 6.52 -5.49 -11.51
CA PRO A 88 6.35 -6.08 -12.83
C PRO A 88 4.99 -6.77 -12.99
N GLU A 89 4.41 -6.74 -14.18
CA GLU A 89 3.19 -7.51 -14.47
C GLU A 89 3.41 -9.01 -14.23
N GLY A 90 2.40 -9.70 -13.70
CA GLY A 90 2.49 -11.09 -13.26
C GLY A 90 3.24 -11.26 -11.93
N SER A 91 3.44 -10.19 -11.17
CA SER A 91 4.00 -10.27 -9.81
C SER A 91 3.03 -10.90 -8.82
N PHE A 92 1.74 -10.75 -9.06
CA PHE A 92 0.68 -11.37 -8.28
C PHE A 92 -0.18 -12.24 -9.20
N GLY A 93 -0.53 -13.42 -8.72
CA GLY A 93 -1.53 -14.19 -9.40
C GLY A 93 -1.10 -15.47 -10.08
N GLY A 94 -2.09 -16.07 -10.67
CA GLY A 94 -2.22 -17.42 -11.16
C GLY A 94 -3.43 -18.07 -10.49
N LYS A 95 -3.97 -19.14 -11.06
CA LYS A 95 -5.24 -19.79 -10.64
C LYS A 95 -5.33 -20.22 -9.16
N ASN A 96 -4.27 -20.08 -8.37
CA ASN A 96 -4.25 -20.30 -6.93
C ASN A 96 -3.41 -19.20 -6.27
N SER A 97 -3.87 -17.98 -6.47
CA SER A 97 -3.20 -16.75 -6.08
C SER A 97 -2.87 -16.65 -4.61
N THR A 98 -2.04 -15.72 -4.35
CA THR A 98 -1.38 -15.37 -3.11
C THR A 98 -2.32 -15.38 -1.90
N SER A 99 -1.83 -15.86 -0.78
CA SER A 99 -2.43 -15.65 0.54
C SER A 99 -2.13 -14.26 1.11
N LEU A 100 -1.74 -13.30 0.25
CA LEU A 100 -1.31 -11.98 0.68
C LEU A 100 -2.45 -11.20 1.33
N VAL A 101 -2.24 -10.81 2.58
CA VAL A 101 -3.18 -10.05 3.41
C VAL A 101 -2.72 -8.60 3.54
N SER A 102 -1.41 -8.37 3.67
CA SER A 102 -0.87 -7.02 3.83
C SER A 102 0.42 -6.83 3.05
N LEU A 103 0.51 -5.67 2.39
CA LEU A 103 1.66 -5.27 1.60
C LEU A 103 2.11 -3.86 2.02
N ASP A 104 3.31 -3.78 2.60
CA ASP A 104 3.99 -2.52 2.92
C ASP A 104 5.08 -2.23 1.88
N LEU A 105 4.83 -1.21 1.07
CA LEU A 105 5.74 -0.66 0.06
C LEU A 105 6.11 0.80 0.37
N THR A 106 6.02 1.21 1.63
CA THR A 106 6.32 2.58 2.04
C THR A 106 7.78 2.97 1.77
N TYR A 107 8.03 4.25 1.51
CA TYR A 107 9.37 4.78 1.27
C TYR A 107 10.11 4.09 0.12
N ASN A 108 9.44 3.98 -1.02
CA ASN A 108 10.00 3.48 -2.27
C ASN A 108 9.96 4.55 -3.37
N LYS A 109 10.07 4.18 -4.63
CA LYS A 109 10.11 5.09 -5.79
C LYS A 109 8.99 4.83 -6.80
N LEU A 110 7.92 4.15 -6.38
CA LEU A 110 6.80 3.78 -7.24
C LEU A 110 6.08 5.01 -7.79
N LYS A 111 5.78 4.99 -9.09
CA LYS A 111 4.94 5.98 -9.79
C LYS A 111 3.63 5.39 -10.29
N ALA A 112 3.56 4.07 -10.39
CA ALA A 112 2.39 3.32 -10.80
C ALA A 112 2.36 1.95 -10.11
N LEU A 113 1.22 1.33 -10.08
CA LEU A 113 1.04 -0.07 -9.70
C LEU A 113 0.80 -0.93 -10.95
N SER A 114 1.14 -2.23 -10.88
CA SER A 114 0.83 -3.17 -11.93
C SER A 114 -0.68 -3.38 -12.06
N LYS A 115 -1.12 -3.92 -13.19
CA LYS A 115 -2.53 -4.28 -13.42
C LYS A 115 -3.01 -5.48 -12.59
N ASP A 116 -2.11 -6.11 -11.86
CA ASP A 116 -2.39 -7.29 -11.03
C ASP A 116 -3.22 -6.97 -9.77
N PHE A 117 -3.44 -5.68 -9.44
CA PHE A 117 -4.28 -5.28 -8.32
C PHE A 117 -5.76 -5.45 -8.66
N THR A 118 -6.23 -6.69 -8.60
CA THR A 118 -7.62 -7.08 -8.90
C THR A 118 -8.14 -8.07 -7.85
N ALA A 119 -9.46 -8.24 -7.77
CA ALA A 119 -10.09 -9.23 -6.90
C ALA A 119 -9.65 -10.67 -7.21
N GLU A 120 -9.32 -10.97 -8.46
CA GLU A 120 -8.87 -12.30 -8.88
C GLU A 120 -7.43 -12.56 -8.42
N GLN A 121 -6.55 -11.57 -8.56
CA GLN A 121 -5.13 -11.72 -8.29
C GLN A 121 -4.80 -11.59 -6.79
N LEU A 122 -5.52 -10.73 -6.08
CA LEU A 122 -5.30 -10.40 -4.67
C LEU A 122 -6.60 -10.49 -3.84
N PRO A 123 -7.23 -11.68 -3.80
CA PRO A 123 -8.56 -11.84 -3.18
C PRO A 123 -8.56 -11.60 -1.67
N TYR A 124 -7.42 -11.75 -1.00
CA TYR A 124 -7.29 -11.63 0.45
C TYR A 124 -6.58 -10.35 0.90
N LEU A 125 -6.20 -9.47 -0.04
CA LEU A 125 -5.53 -8.23 0.31
C LEU A 125 -6.44 -7.35 1.16
N TYR A 126 -6.10 -7.23 2.43
CA TYR A 126 -6.79 -6.45 3.45
C TYR A 126 -6.18 -5.06 3.61
N GLY A 127 -4.84 -4.97 3.63
CA GLY A 127 -4.09 -3.75 3.84
C GLY A 127 -3.04 -3.48 2.76
N LEU A 128 -3.03 -2.25 2.24
CA LEU A 128 -2.00 -1.77 1.33
C LEU A 128 -1.48 -0.43 1.80
N ASP A 129 -0.16 -0.32 1.99
CA ASP A 129 0.50 0.95 2.25
C ASP A 129 1.57 1.25 1.19
N ILE A 130 1.29 2.26 0.37
CA ILE A 130 2.18 2.81 -0.66
C ILE A 130 2.57 4.26 -0.35
N SER A 131 2.55 4.64 0.91
CA SER A 131 2.92 5.98 1.36
C SER A 131 4.41 6.28 1.08
N TYR A 132 4.72 7.56 0.90
CA TYR A 132 6.10 8.03 0.65
C TYR A 132 6.74 7.39 -0.59
N ASN A 133 5.99 7.43 -1.68
CA ASN A 133 6.40 7.07 -3.03
C ASN A 133 6.30 8.30 -3.97
N SER A 134 6.12 8.11 -5.26
CA SER A 134 6.12 9.18 -6.26
C SER A 134 4.88 9.18 -7.15
N PHE A 135 3.73 8.78 -6.61
CA PHE A 135 2.46 8.81 -7.35
C PHE A 135 2.00 10.26 -7.54
N ASP A 136 1.86 10.69 -8.78
CA ASP A 136 1.25 11.97 -9.16
C ASP A 136 -0.26 11.85 -9.43
N LYS A 137 -0.74 10.62 -9.65
CA LYS A 137 -2.14 10.24 -9.81
C LYS A 137 -2.52 9.14 -8.84
N PHE A 138 -3.77 9.16 -8.38
CA PHE A 138 -4.27 8.11 -7.49
C PHE A 138 -4.40 6.77 -8.24
N PRO A 139 -3.77 5.69 -7.75
CA PRO A 139 -3.87 4.37 -8.37
C PRO A 139 -5.15 3.67 -7.90
N PHE A 140 -6.17 3.63 -8.75
CA PHE A 140 -7.48 3.03 -8.46
C PHE A 140 -7.47 1.49 -8.43
N GLY A 141 -6.48 0.84 -9.08
CA GLY A 141 -6.40 -0.62 -9.17
C GLY A 141 -6.68 -1.35 -7.86
N PRO A 142 -6.05 -0.98 -6.74
CA PRO A 142 -6.26 -1.64 -5.44
C PRO A 142 -7.69 -1.65 -4.94
N LEU A 143 -8.49 -0.65 -5.28
CA LEU A 143 -9.90 -0.60 -4.90
C LEU A 143 -10.75 -1.71 -5.53
N ASN A 144 -10.24 -2.37 -6.57
CA ASN A 144 -10.87 -3.57 -7.15
C ASN A 144 -10.57 -4.85 -6.36
N CYS A 145 -9.66 -4.82 -5.37
CA CYS A 145 -9.40 -5.95 -4.47
C CYS A 145 -10.55 -6.04 -3.45
N ALA A 146 -11.36 -7.09 -3.53
CA ALA A 146 -12.61 -7.19 -2.77
C ALA A 146 -12.41 -7.15 -1.24
N GLY A 147 -11.24 -7.60 -0.75
CA GLY A 147 -10.89 -7.63 0.68
C GLY A 147 -10.28 -6.33 1.21
N LEU A 148 -9.97 -5.35 0.34
CA LEU A 148 -9.21 -4.17 0.75
C LEU A 148 -10.02 -3.30 1.72
N THR A 149 -9.50 -3.19 2.94
CA THR A 149 -10.14 -2.47 4.05
C THR A 149 -9.33 -1.27 4.50
N VAL A 150 -8.00 -1.35 4.37
CA VAL A 150 -7.07 -0.28 4.73
C VAL A 150 -6.20 0.10 3.54
N TYR A 151 -6.23 1.38 3.14
CA TYR A 151 -5.42 1.89 2.04
C TYR A 151 -4.72 3.19 2.44
N ALA A 152 -3.39 3.18 2.40
CA ALA A 152 -2.57 4.35 2.72
C ALA A 152 -1.72 4.77 1.51
N ILE A 153 -1.77 6.08 1.21
CA ILE A 153 -1.03 6.74 0.12
C ILE A 153 -0.58 8.14 0.56
N ARG A 154 0.02 8.22 1.73
CA ARG A 154 0.53 9.48 2.28
C ARG A 154 1.80 9.94 1.57
N GLY A 155 2.07 11.23 1.61
CA GLY A 155 3.40 11.78 1.42
C GLY A 155 4.03 11.54 0.06
N GLN A 156 3.27 11.62 -1.03
CA GLN A 156 3.80 11.42 -2.38
C GLN A 156 4.69 12.58 -2.81
N ARG A 157 5.89 12.26 -3.33
CA ARG A 157 6.91 13.25 -3.72
C ARG A 157 7.47 12.95 -5.10
N ASP A 158 7.73 14.00 -5.89
CA ASP A 158 8.49 13.89 -7.13
C ASP A 158 10.00 13.74 -6.86
N ALA A 159 10.80 13.73 -7.93
CA ALA A 159 12.25 13.58 -7.83
C ALA A 159 12.93 14.76 -7.12
N GLU A 160 12.30 15.94 -7.14
CA GLU A 160 12.76 17.17 -6.48
C GLU A 160 12.25 17.26 -5.02
N GLY A 161 11.55 16.24 -4.53
CA GLY A 161 10.98 16.19 -3.17
C GLY A 161 9.70 17.02 -2.99
N LYS A 162 9.11 17.54 -4.07
CA LYS A 162 7.86 18.30 -4.01
C LYS A 162 6.66 17.36 -3.95
N ARG A 163 5.61 17.78 -3.27
CA ARG A 163 4.32 17.05 -3.22
C ARG A 163 3.72 16.94 -4.62
N CYS A 164 3.40 15.74 -5.07
CA CYS A 164 2.99 15.49 -6.45
C CYS A 164 1.55 14.96 -6.58
N LEU A 165 0.97 14.31 -5.57
CA LEU A 165 -0.43 13.86 -5.60
C LEU A 165 -1.36 15.05 -5.27
N ARG A 166 -2.16 15.48 -6.25
CA ARG A 166 -2.98 16.71 -6.17
C ARG A 166 -4.48 16.48 -6.26
N GLU A 167 -4.89 15.39 -6.89
CA GLU A 167 -6.30 15.14 -7.16
C GLU A 167 -6.89 14.18 -6.12
N TRP A 168 -8.08 14.54 -5.62
CA TRP A 168 -8.89 13.65 -4.80
C TRP A 168 -9.40 12.49 -5.67
N PRO A 169 -9.37 11.22 -5.18
CA PRO A 169 -9.91 10.10 -5.94
C PRO A 169 -11.44 10.16 -5.99
N THR A 170 -11.95 10.63 -7.13
CA THR A 170 -13.40 10.69 -7.39
C THR A 170 -14.02 9.29 -7.44
N GLY A 171 -15.26 9.15 -6.98
CA GLY A 171 -15.95 7.86 -6.95
C GLY A 171 -15.56 6.94 -5.78
N LEU A 172 -14.76 7.41 -4.83
CA LEU A 172 -14.33 6.62 -3.67
C LEU A 172 -15.54 6.09 -2.84
N TYR A 173 -16.65 6.80 -2.85
CA TYR A 173 -17.89 6.39 -2.17
C TYR A 173 -18.49 5.09 -2.70
N GLN A 174 -18.12 4.67 -3.90
CA GLN A 174 -18.58 3.41 -4.51
C GLN A 174 -17.89 2.18 -3.91
N HIS A 175 -16.76 2.37 -3.21
CA HIS A 175 -15.97 1.30 -2.62
C HIS A 175 -16.39 1.03 -1.18
N THR A 176 -17.38 0.17 -1.01
CA THR A 176 -18.02 -0.12 0.28
C THR A 176 -17.17 -0.95 1.24
N GLY A 177 -16.08 -1.54 0.78
CA GLY A 177 -15.15 -2.33 1.60
C GLY A 177 -14.18 -1.50 2.44
N LEU A 178 -13.84 -0.29 1.98
CA LEU A 178 -12.80 0.53 2.61
C LEU A 178 -13.27 1.09 3.96
N ARG A 179 -12.44 0.94 5.00
CA ARG A 179 -12.69 1.41 6.37
C ARG A 179 -11.64 2.40 6.85
N GLY A 180 -10.40 2.24 6.44
CA GLY A 180 -9.30 3.15 6.72
C GLY A 180 -8.73 3.70 5.42
N PHE A 181 -8.73 5.02 5.26
CA PHE A 181 -8.15 5.70 4.11
C PHE A 181 -7.22 6.82 4.57
N TYR A 182 -5.96 6.73 4.19
CA TYR A 182 -4.92 7.63 4.65
C TYR A 182 -4.22 8.28 3.47
N ILE A 183 -4.56 9.56 3.18
CA ILE A 183 -4.08 10.34 2.04
C ILE A 183 -3.45 11.68 2.48
N GLY A 184 -3.05 11.74 3.75
CA GLY A 184 -2.36 12.92 4.32
C GLY A 184 -1.01 13.21 3.71
N SER A 185 -0.43 14.37 4.03
CA SER A 185 0.90 14.80 3.59
C SER A 185 1.10 14.89 2.07
N ASN A 186 0.03 15.17 1.31
CA ASN A 186 0.04 15.37 -0.13
C ASN A 186 -0.19 16.84 -0.52
N ASP A 187 -0.51 17.14 -1.76
CA ASP A 187 -0.87 18.49 -2.26
C ASP A 187 -2.31 18.49 -2.82
N LEU A 188 -3.21 17.77 -2.15
CA LEU A 188 -4.60 17.72 -2.57
C LEU A 188 -5.18 19.11 -2.69
N ARG A 189 -5.97 19.37 -3.74
CA ARG A 189 -6.49 20.69 -4.06
C ARG A 189 -7.94 20.87 -3.67
N LYS A 190 -8.78 19.90 -4.00
CA LYS A 190 -10.22 20.00 -3.77
C LYS A 190 -10.84 18.63 -3.52
N ILE A 191 -11.70 18.55 -2.53
CA ILE A 191 -12.61 17.40 -2.36
C ILE A 191 -13.98 17.85 -2.84
N GLU A 192 -14.38 17.33 -4.02
CA GLU A 192 -15.64 17.67 -4.69
C GLU A 192 -16.71 16.59 -4.52
N ASP A 193 -16.28 15.39 -4.09
CA ASP A 193 -17.11 14.21 -4.10
C ASP A 193 -17.55 13.82 -2.69
N THR A 194 -18.64 13.08 -2.62
CA THR A 194 -19.12 12.51 -1.36
C THR A 194 -18.13 11.50 -0.82
N ILE A 195 -17.72 11.67 0.42
CA ILE A 195 -16.89 10.70 1.12
C ILE A 195 -17.80 9.60 1.66
N SER A 196 -17.43 8.34 1.45
CA SER A 196 -18.21 7.21 1.95
C SER A 196 -18.24 7.21 3.48
N TYR A 197 -19.44 7.19 4.06
CA TYR A 197 -19.66 7.05 5.51
C TYR A 197 -19.11 5.71 6.08
N LEU A 198 -18.76 4.77 5.24
CA LEU A 198 -18.16 3.51 5.64
C LEU A 198 -16.67 3.62 5.93
N ILE A 199 -16.02 4.74 5.59
CA ILE A 199 -14.64 5.01 5.94
C ILE A 199 -14.60 5.53 7.38
N TYR A 200 -14.29 4.68 8.34
CA TYR A 200 -14.26 5.04 9.76
C TYR A 200 -13.03 5.84 10.17
N HIS A 201 -11.93 5.66 9.46
CA HIS A 201 -10.67 6.36 9.68
C HIS A 201 -10.25 7.06 8.39
N LEU A 202 -10.35 8.37 8.37
CA LEU A 202 -9.92 9.20 7.25
C LEU A 202 -8.81 10.16 7.70
N ASP A 203 -7.65 10.08 7.05
CA ASP A 203 -6.56 11.04 7.26
C ASP A 203 -6.32 11.87 6.00
N ILE A 204 -6.63 13.15 6.10
CA ILE A 204 -6.39 14.18 5.08
C ILE A 204 -5.44 15.27 5.58
N SER A 205 -4.78 15.06 6.72
CA SER A 205 -3.87 16.03 7.33
C SER A 205 -2.71 16.39 6.42
N ASP A 206 -2.07 17.50 6.68
CA ASP A 206 -0.89 18.00 5.96
C ASP A 206 -1.08 18.05 4.43
N ASN A 207 -2.27 18.53 4.02
CA ASN A 207 -2.60 18.94 2.64
C ASN A 207 -2.86 20.45 2.64
N PRO A 208 -1.82 21.31 2.53
CA PRO A 208 -1.93 22.75 2.84
C PRO A 208 -2.84 23.52 1.89
N ASN A 209 -3.07 22.99 0.69
CA ASN A 209 -3.87 23.66 -0.35
C ASN A 209 -5.26 23.02 -0.53
N ILE A 210 -5.64 22.12 0.37
CA ILE A 210 -6.93 21.42 0.24
C ILE A 210 -8.10 22.36 0.53
N THR A 211 -9.09 22.29 -0.33
CA THR A 211 -10.39 22.94 -0.15
C THR A 211 -11.50 21.89 -0.16
N PHE A 212 -12.58 22.16 0.54
CA PHE A 212 -13.71 21.24 0.69
C PHE A 212 -14.96 21.85 0.11
N ASP A 213 -15.76 21.04 -0.55
CA ASP A 213 -17.20 21.31 -0.57
C ASP A 213 -17.72 21.02 0.84
N ALA A 214 -18.32 22.04 1.45
CA ALA A 214 -18.83 21.95 2.82
C ALA A 214 -19.83 20.79 2.98
N SER A 215 -20.66 20.55 1.98
CA SER A 215 -21.66 19.48 2.01
C SER A 215 -21.02 18.08 2.07
N ALA A 216 -19.91 17.85 1.38
CA ALA A 216 -19.23 16.56 1.36
C ALA A 216 -18.68 16.18 2.75
N ILE A 217 -18.05 17.13 3.44
CA ILE A 217 -17.46 16.91 4.77
C ILE A 217 -18.52 16.88 5.87
N CYS A 218 -19.52 17.77 5.81
CA CYS A 218 -20.56 17.80 6.84
C CYS A 218 -21.43 16.55 6.79
N TYR A 219 -21.77 16.07 5.62
CA TYR A 219 -22.47 14.79 5.46
C TYR A 219 -21.68 13.62 6.08
N TYR A 220 -20.39 13.55 5.80
CA TYR A 220 -19.49 12.55 6.38
C TYR A 220 -19.45 12.63 7.91
N TRP A 221 -19.33 13.86 8.47
CA TRP A 221 -19.32 14.10 9.90
C TRP A 221 -20.62 13.69 10.60
N GLN A 222 -21.79 13.95 9.99
CA GLN A 222 -23.11 13.58 10.51
C GLN A 222 -23.32 12.07 10.63
N GLN A 223 -22.69 11.29 9.75
CA GLN A 223 -22.83 9.83 9.77
C GLN A 223 -22.00 9.15 10.88
N GLY A 224 -21.38 9.91 11.79
CA GLY A 224 -20.70 9.37 12.96
C GLY A 224 -19.33 8.78 12.65
N VAL A 225 -18.56 9.44 11.79
CA VAL A 225 -17.17 9.05 11.52
C VAL A 225 -16.37 9.06 12.81
N TYR A 226 -15.74 7.92 13.09
CA TYR A 226 -15.06 7.71 14.35
C TYR A 226 -13.71 8.43 14.44
N ASN A 227 -13.03 8.68 13.32
CA ASN A 227 -11.72 9.31 13.34
C ASN A 227 -11.39 10.05 12.03
N LEU A 228 -11.58 11.37 12.03
CA LEU A 228 -11.13 12.26 10.98
C LEU A 228 -9.88 13.00 11.45
N ILE A 229 -8.75 12.76 10.78
CA ILE A 229 -7.46 13.41 11.04
C ILE A 229 -7.26 14.51 10.01
N TYR A 230 -7.19 15.76 10.48
CA TYR A 230 -7.03 16.96 9.66
C TYR A 230 -6.26 18.04 10.41
N ASP A 231 -5.77 19.06 9.71
CA ASP A 231 -5.10 20.19 10.35
C ASP A 231 -6.10 21.28 10.74
N LYS A 232 -5.89 21.91 11.88
CA LYS A 232 -6.72 23.04 12.35
C LYS A 232 -6.72 24.24 11.40
N THR A 233 -5.70 24.38 10.55
CA THR A 233 -5.59 25.40 9.51
C THR A 233 -6.44 25.07 8.27
N GLN A 234 -6.82 23.81 8.10
CA GLN A 234 -7.80 23.39 7.11
C GLN A 234 -9.17 23.85 7.67
N ASN A 235 -9.68 24.97 7.16
CA ASN A 235 -10.95 25.56 7.58
C ASN A 235 -12.10 24.58 7.25
N ILE A 236 -12.22 23.52 8.03
CA ILE A 236 -13.39 22.65 8.03
C ILE A 236 -14.50 23.50 8.62
N LEU A 237 -15.40 23.95 7.76
CA LEU A 237 -16.53 24.77 8.09
C LEU A 237 -17.31 24.15 9.24
N ASN A 238 -17.74 25.01 10.15
CA ASN A 238 -18.57 24.62 11.28
C ASN A 238 -19.86 23.98 10.75
N CYS A 239 -19.88 22.66 10.66
CA CYS A 239 -21.00 21.89 10.14
C CYS A 239 -22.28 22.12 10.93
N ASP A 240 -22.15 22.50 12.22
CA ASP A 240 -23.32 22.81 13.08
C ASP A 240 -24.10 24.02 12.58
N LYS A 241 -23.47 24.97 11.88
CA LYS A 241 -24.13 26.15 11.30
C LYS A 241 -24.76 25.92 9.92
N MET A 242 -24.48 24.82 9.28
CA MET A 242 -25.01 24.49 7.94
C MET A 242 -26.25 23.62 8.04
N LEU A 243 -26.63 23.20 9.24
CA LEU A 243 -27.75 22.28 9.52
C LEU A 243 -28.97 22.99 10.15
N GLU A 244 -28.85 24.29 10.37
CA GLU A 244 -29.97 25.20 10.66
C GLU A 244 -30.55 25.77 9.36
#